data_672538c6d2254db34653a20c59145c45
#
_entry.id   672538c6d2254db34653a20c59145c45
#
_cell.length_a   1.000
_cell.length_b   1.000
_cell.length_c   1.000
_cell.angle_alpha   90.00
_cell.angle_beta   90.00
_cell.angle_gamma   90.00
#
_symmetry.space_group_name_H-M   'P 1'
#
loop_
_entity.id
_entity.type
_entity.pdbx_description
1 polymer ?
#
loop_
_entity_poly.entity_id
_entity_poly.type
_entity_poly.pdbx_seq_one_letter_code
_entity_poly.pdbx_strand_id
1 'polypeptide(L)'
;MSDKINVMIVEDQAMPRQLFEAIIKAQPKFNLTVSIDNAAIADICCARHAVDLVLMDVVTKNGASGLVAAEKIKAQNKKVKIIIVTSMPECSYVERAKKIGVEGFWYKDFSVEPILTIIERVLSGESVYPDDVPEIQLGLAKSGELTARELEILREM
;
A
#
# COMPACT_ATOMS: atom_id res chain seq x y z
N MET A 1 25.06 -12.97 -12.78
CA MET A 1 24.63 -11.79 -12.33
C MET A 1 23.36 -11.88 -11.58
N SER A 2 23.31 -11.29 -10.51
CA SER A 2 22.10 -11.41 -9.80
C SER A 2 21.22 -10.24 -10.16
N ASP A 3 20.01 -10.56 -10.37
CA ASP A 3 19.06 -9.55 -10.73
C ASP A 3 18.43 -9.03 -9.48
N LYS A 4 18.75 -7.79 -9.17
CA LYS A 4 18.12 -7.16 -8.04
C LYS A 4 16.71 -6.73 -8.42
N ILE A 5 15.87 -6.67 -7.40
CA ILE A 5 14.50 -6.22 -7.58
C ILE A 5 14.47 -4.71 -7.39
N ASN A 6 14.05 -4.01 -8.42
CA ASN A 6 14.00 -2.54 -8.40
C ASN A 6 12.73 -2.08 -7.70
N VAL A 7 12.90 -1.29 -6.66
CA VAL A 7 11.79 -0.88 -5.80
C VAL A 7 11.60 0.63 -5.88
N MET A 8 10.33 1.05 -6.00
CA MET A 8 9.94 2.45 -5.92
C MET A 8 9.08 2.64 -4.67
N ILE A 9 9.31 3.73 -3.97
CA ILE A 9 8.51 4.11 -2.80
C ILE A 9 7.80 5.41 -3.14
N VAL A 10 6.50 5.45 -2.89
CA VAL A 10 5.67 6.65 -3.06
C VAL A 10 4.99 6.92 -1.73
N GLU A 11 5.51 7.89 -0.99
CA GLU A 11 5.06 8.18 0.36
C GLU A 11 5.37 9.63 0.66
N ASP A 12 4.34 10.44 0.99
CA ASP A 12 4.58 11.86 1.19
C ASP A 12 5.03 12.22 2.60
N GLN A 13 4.82 11.37 3.59
CA GLN A 13 5.27 11.64 4.94
C GLN A 13 6.72 11.18 5.11
N ALA A 14 7.54 12.07 5.66
CA ALA A 14 8.97 11.83 5.71
C ALA A 14 9.35 10.62 6.56
N MET A 15 8.72 10.46 7.72
CA MET A 15 9.11 9.37 8.60
C MET A 15 8.79 7.98 8.04
N PRO A 16 7.54 7.72 7.57
CA PRO A 16 7.29 6.44 6.92
C PRO A 16 8.15 6.21 5.69
N ARG A 17 8.40 7.27 4.89
CA ARG A 17 9.23 7.11 3.69
C ARG A 17 10.64 6.70 4.06
N GLN A 18 11.23 7.34 5.08
CA GLN A 18 12.56 6.98 5.53
C GLN A 18 12.61 5.57 6.09
N LEU A 19 11.57 5.16 6.78
CA LEU A 19 11.50 3.80 7.31
C LEU A 19 11.48 2.79 6.16
N PHE A 20 10.63 3.00 5.16
CA PHE A 20 10.58 2.10 4.02
C PHE A 20 11.91 2.09 3.27
N GLU A 21 12.53 3.25 3.10
CA GLU A 21 13.84 3.33 2.44
C GLU A 21 14.86 2.47 3.19
N ALA A 22 14.87 2.58 4.53
CA ALA A 22 15.83 1.82 5.34
C ALA A 22 15.59 0.32 5.21
N ILE A 23 14.32 -0.09 5.25
CA ILE A 23 13.98 -1.50 5.15
C ILE A 23 14.44 -2.07 3.80
N ILE A 24 14.19 -1.36 2.72
CA ILE A 24 14.57 -1.83 1.39
C ILE A 24 16.08 -1.85 1.24
N LYS A 25 16.75 -0.80 1.70
CA LYS A 25 18.22 -0.73 1.56
C LYS A 25 18.94 -1.78 2.37
N ALA A 26 18.33 -2.27 3.44
CA ALA A 26 18.93 -3.29 4.28
C ALA A 26 18.96 -4.66 3.63
N GLN A 27 18.20 -4.86 2.56
CA GLN A 27 18.09 -6.16 1.91
C GLN A 27 18.96 -6.18 0.65
N PRO A 28 19.96 -7.07 0.57
CA PRO A 28 20.86 -7.07 -0.60
C PRO A 28 20.14 -7.34 -1.92
N LYS A 29 19.01 -8.02 -1.89
CA LYS A 29 18.31 -8.36 -3.14
C LYS A 29 17.49 -7.21 -3.71
N PHE A 30 17.32 -6.12 -2.95
CA PHE A 30 16.56 -4.97 -3.43
C PHE A 30 17.47 -3.85 -3.85
N ASN A 31 17.00 -3.12 -4.86
CA ASN A 31 17.66 -1.91 -5.31
C ASN A 31 16.63 -0.79 -5.20
N LEU A 32 16.85 0.16 -4.30
CA LEU A 32 15.94 1.29 -4.17
C LEU A 32 16.20 2.25 -5.31
N THR A 33 15.31 2.24 -6.29
CA THR A 33 15.48 2.97 -7.53
C THR A 33 14.90 4.37 -7.45
N VAL A 34 13.72 4.50 -6.84
CA VAL A 34 12.99 5.76 -6.77
C VAL A 34 12.32 5.88 -5.42
N SER A 35 12.40 7.06 -4.82
CA SER A 35 11.65 7.36 -3.60
C SER A 35 11.08 8.76 -3.77
N ILE A 36 9.77 8.87 -3.88
CA ILE A 36 9.10 10.13 -4.18
C ILE A 36 7.94 10.36 -3.23
N ASP A 37 7.46 11.59 -3.20
CA ASP A 37 6.39 11.98 -2.28
C ASP A 37 5.07 12.30 -2.99
N ASN A 38 5.00 12.09 -4.30
CA ASN A 38 3.85 12.51 -5.08
C ASN A 38 3.44 11.43 -6.07
N ALA A 39 2.25 10.89 -5.89
CA ALA A 39 1.75 9.82 -6.76
C ALA A 39 1.44 10.30 -8.18
N ALA A 40 1.31 11.61 -8.38
CA ALA A 40 0.96 12.13 -9.71
C ALA A 40 2.00 11.81 -10.78
N ILE A 41 3.26 11.60 -10.37
CA ILE A 41 4.33 11.30 -11.32
C ILE A 41 4.81 9.85 -11.19
N ALA A 42 4.12 9.04 -10.40
CA ALA A 42 4.60 7.68 -10.11
C ALA A 42 4.64 6.80 -11.35
N ASP A 43 3.65 6.92 -12.22
CA ASP A 43 3.60 6.09 -13.42
C ASP A 43 4.76 6.41 -14.36
N ILE A 44 5.11 7.67 -14.48
CA ILE A 44 6.24 8.08 -15.31
C ILE A 44 7.55 7.57 -14.71
N CYS A 45 7.73 7.73 -13.41
CA CYS A 45 8.95 7.27 -12.74
C CYS A 45 9.06 5.75 -12.83
N CYS A 46 7.97 5.04 -12.70
CA CYS A 46 7.95 3.59 -12.79
C CYS A 46 8.45 3.13 -14.16
N ALA A 47 7.95 3.76 -15.22
CA ALA A 47 8.35 3.40 -16.57
C ALA A 47 9.82 3.71 -16.84
N ARG A 48 10.30 4.85 -16.32
CA ARG A 48 11.67 5.29 -16.60
C ARG A 48 12.72 4.45 -15.90
N HIS A 49 12.37 3.87 -14.76
CA HIS A 49 13.37 3.21 -13.90
C HIS A 49 13.22 1.71 -13.86
N ALA A 50 12.42 1.14 -14.75
CA ALA A 50 12.24 -0.32 -14.83
C ALA A 50 11.92 -0.92 -13.46
N VAL A 51 10.94 -0.36 -12.80
CA VAL A 51 10.56 -0.77 -11.44
C VAL A 51 9.87 -2.11 -11.45
N ASP A 52 10.17 -2.95 -10.45
CA ASP A 52 9.54 -4.26 -10.28
C ASP A 52 8.52 -4.27 -9.17
N LEU A 53 8.72 -3.46 -8.15
CA LEU A 53 7.87 -3.44 -6.96
C LEU A 53 7.64 -1.99 -6.51
N VAL A 54 6.41 -1.67 -6.18
CA VAL A 54 6.06 -0.33 -5.71
C VAL A 54 5.40 -0.42 -4.34
N LEU A 55 5.86 0.38 -3.40
CA LEU A 55 5.15 0.64 -2.15
C LEU A 55 4.43 1.97 -2.35
N MET A 56 3.10 1.95 -2.36
CA MET A 56 2.31 3.08 -2.81
C MET A 56 1.32 3.53 -1.74
N ASP A 57 1.49 4.74 -1.24
CA ASP A 57 0.52 5.33 -0.33
C ASP A 57 -0.73 5.74 -1.12
N VAL A 58 -1.87 5.77 -0.45
CA VAL A 58 -3.13 6.13 -1.11
C VAL A 58 -3.25 7.63 -1.34
N VAL A 59 -2.96 8.42 -0.31
CA VAL A 59 -3.07 9.88 -0.42
C VAL A 59 -1.68 10.47 -0.28
N THR A 60 -1.21 11.13 -1.33
CA THR A 60 0.12 11.69 -1.33
C THR A 60 0.08 13.20 -1.51
N LYS A 61 1.22 13.81 -1.79
CA LYS A 61 1.38 15.26 -1.83
C LYS A 61 0.35 15.90 -2.75
N ASN A 62 -0.24 16.99 -2.31
CA ASN A 62 -1.26 17.73 -3.06
C ASN A 62 -2.51 16.90 -3.35
N GLY A 63 -2.76 15.88 -2.54
CA GLY A 63 -3.94 15.05 -2.69
C GLY A 63 -3.88 14.05 -3.83
N ALA A 64 -2.70 13.86 -4.44
CA ALA A 64 -2.58 12.90 -5.53
C ALA A 64 -2.84 11.48 -5.04
N SER A 65 -3.62 10.73 -5.80
CA SER A 65 -4.09 9.42 -5.40
C SER A 65 -3.16 8.31 -5.85
N GLY A 66 -2.70 7.51 -4.87
CA GLY A 66 -1.91 6.32 -5.17
C GLY A 66 -2.71 5.25 -5.89
N LEU A 67 -4.02 5.20 -5.66
CA LEU A 67 -4.86 4.22 -6.37
C LEU A 67 -4.96 4.56 -7.86
N VAL A 68 -5.09 5.85 -8.18
CA VAL A 68 -5.08 6.27 -9.58
C VAL A 68 -3.72 5.95 -10.21
N ALA A 69 -2.64 6.22 -9.49
CA ALA A 69 -1.30 5.91 -10.00
C ALA A 69 -1.13 4.42 -10.21
N ALA A 70 -1.61 3.60 -9.29
CA ALA A 70 -1.53 2.14 -9.42
C ALA A 70 -2.27 1.65 -10.65
N GLU A 71 -3.44 2.23 -10.91
CA GLU A 71 -4.22 1.87 -12.08
C GLU A 71 -3.45 2.18 -13.36
N LYS A 72 -2.82 3.35 -13.42
CA LYS A 72 -2.02 3.74 -14.58
C LYS A 72 -0.82 2.83 -14.77
N ILE A 73 -0.14 2.48 -13.68
CA ILE A 73 1.02 1.61 -13.75
C ILE A 73 0.59 0.23 -14.26
N LYS A 74 -0.49 -0.33 -13.72
CA LYS A 74 -0.97 -1.63 -14.15
C LYS A 74 -1.41 -1.63 -15.61
N ALA A 75 -1.98 -0.52 -16.08
CA ALA A 75 -2.37 -0.41 -17.47
C ALA A 75 -1.15 -0.45 -18.40
N GLN A 76 -0.03 0.07 -17.95
CA GLN A 76 1.19 0.10 -18.74
C GLN A 76 1.96 -1.20 -18.64
N ASN A 77 2.02 -1.81 -17.46
CA ASN A 77 2.82 -3.01 -17.24
C ASN A 77 2.27 -3.82 -16.09
N LYS A 78 1.56 -4.89 -16.39
CA LYS A 78 0.93 -5.73 -15.38
C LYS A 78 1.92 -6.52 -14.55
N LYS A 79 3.16 -6.60 -14.98
CA LYS A 79 4.17 -7.36 -14.23
C LYS A 79 4.69 -6.60 -13.02
N VAL A 80 4.51 -5.29 -12.96
CA VAL A 80 4.94 -4.52 -11.79
C VAL A 80 4.05 -4.90 -10.61
N LYS A 81 4.68 -5.29 -9.51
CA LYS A 81 3.95 -5.61 -8.28
C LYS A 81 3.73 -4.35 -7.49
N ILE A 82 2.53 -4.16 -6.99
CA ILE A 82 2.19 -2.97 -6.21
C ILE A 82 1.62 -3.39 -4.88
N ILE A 83 2.14 -2.79 -3.81
CA ILE A 83 1.59 -2.95 -2.47
C ILE A 83 1.10 -1.59 -2.02
N ILE A 84 -0.19 -1.48 -1.76
CA ILE A 84 -0.76 -0.25 -1.21
C ILE A 84 -0.42 -0.20 0.27
N VAL A 85 0.12 0.93 0.71
CA VAL A 85 0.43 1.15 2.13
C VAL A 85 -0.33 2.38 2.59
N THR A 86 -1.11 2.26 3.64
CA THR A 86 -1.93 3.37 4.09
C THR A 86 -2.23 3.24 5.58
N SER A 87 -2.45 4.37 6.24
CA SER A 87 -2.93 4.37 7.62
C SER A 87 -4.44 4.56 7.69
N MET A 88 -5.13 4.70 6.56
CA MET A 88 -6.57 4.97 6.55
C MET A 88 -7.36 3.68 6.37
N PRO A 89 -8.18 3.31 7.36
CA PRO A 89 -8.95 2.06 7.29
C PRO A 89 -10.25 2.25 6.50
N GLU A 90 -10.12 2.44 5.21
CA GLU A 90 -11.26 2.63 4.30
C GLU A 90 -11.47 1.38 3.49
N CYS A 91 -12.60 0.73 3.66
CA CYS A 91 -12.84 -0.50 2.90
C CYS A 91 -12.96 -0.25 1.40
N SER A 92 -13.38 0.95 1.01
CA SER A 92 -13.44 1.27 -0.42
C SER A 92 -12.05 1.24 -1.06
N TYR A 93 -11.01 1.56 -0.31
CA TYR A 93 -9.65 1.49 -0.84
C TYR A 93 -9.26 0.04 -1.13
N VAL A 94 -9.61 -0.87 -0.23
CA VAL A 94 -9.31 -2.30 -0.45
C VAL A 94 -10.04 -2.80 -1.69
N GLU A 95 -11.32 -2.45 -1.83
CA GLU A 95 -12.09 -2.88 -2.98
C GLU A 95 -11.54 -2.33 -4.29
N ARG A 96 -11.17 -1.06 -4.29
CA ARG A 96 -10.58 -0.46 -5.49
C ARG A 96 -9.24 -1.10 -5.83
N ALA A 97 -8.42 -1.36 -4.82
CA ALA A 97 -7.12 -2.01 -5.02
C ALA A 97 -7.30 -3.39 -5.64
N LYS A 98 -8.28 -4.14 -5.18
CA LYS A 98 -8.56 -5.46 -5.75
C LYS A 98 -9.00 -5.36 -7.21
N LYS A 99 -9.83 -4.38 -7.53
CA LYS A 99 -10.27 -4.18 -8.91
C LYS A 99 -9.13 -3.79 -9.83
N ILE A 100 -8.22 -2.96 -9.33
CA ILE A 100 -7.05 -2.56 -10.10
C ILE A 100 -6.12 -3.75 -10.32
N GLY A 101 -6.09 -4.67 -9.37
CA GLY A 101 -5.24 -5.84 -9.47
C GLY A 101 -3.90 -5.69 -8.78
N VAL A 102 -3.82 -4.81 -7.77
CA VAL A 102 -2.58 -4.72 -7.00
C VAL A 102 -2.39 -5.98 -6.18
N GLU A 103 -1.16 -6.32 -5.89
CA GLU A 103 -0.82 -7.58 -5.26
C GLU A 103 -0.86 -7.54 -3.75
N GLY A 104 -0.78 -6.37 -3.14
CA GLY A 104 -0.77 -6.32 -1.70
C GLY A 104 -1.40 -5.06 -1.15
N PHE A 105 -1.81 -5.15 0.12
CA PHE A 105 -2.42 -4.02 0.82
C PHE A 105 -2.00 -4.13 2.28
N TRP A 106 -1.42 -3.07 2.82
CA TRP A 106 -0.85 -3.09 4.17
C TRP A 106 -1.22 -1.82 4.91
N TYR A 107 -1.72 -1.99 6.15
CA TYR A 107 -2.04 -0.85 7.00
C TYR A 107 -0.83 -0.49 7.84
N LYS A 108 -0.38 0.75 7.76
CA LYS A 108 0.84 1.18 8.45
C LYS A 108 0.73 1.06 9.96
N ASP A 109 -0.45 1.32 10.51
CA ASP A 109 -0.62 1.37 11.96
C ASP A 109 -1.31 0.17 12.55
N PHE A 110 -1.91 -0.68 11.75
CA PHE A 110 -2.77 -1.74 12.24
C PHE A 110 -2.31 -3.14 11.88
N SER A 111 -1.43 -3.26 10.92
CA SER A 111 -1.01 -4.60 10.47
C SER A 111 -0.15 -5.30 11.50
N VAL A 112 -0.42 -6.57 11.70
CA VAL A 112 0.36 -7.39 12.61
C VAL A 112 1.69 -7.79 11.96
N GLU A 113 1.64 -8.14 10.68
CA GLU A 113 2.85 -8.57 9.98
C GLU A 113 3.66 -7.37 9.53
N PRO A 114 5.00 -7.46 9.63
CA PRO A 114 5.86 -6.39 9.11
C PRO A 114 5.73 -6.25 7.61
N ILE A 115 5.99 -5.05 7.10
CA ILE A 115 5.91 -4.81 5.66
C ILE A 115 6.85 -5.75 4.88
N LEU A 116 8.00 -6.06 5.44
CA LEU A 116 8.95 -6.95 4.73
C LEU A 116 8.35 -8.32 4.48
N THR A 117 7.58 -8.84 5.45
CA THR A 117 6.89 -10.12 5.26
C THR A 117 5.89 -10.05 4.12
N ILE A 118 5.15 -8.94 4.04
CA ILE A 118 4.18 -8.76 2.95
C ILE A 118 4.91 -8.68 1.61
N ILE A 119 6.03 -7.97 1.55
CA ILE A 119 6.82 -7.86 0.33
C ILE A 119 7.27 -9.24 -0.12
N GLU A 120 7.78 -10.07 0.80
CA GLU A 120 8.24 -11.40 0.44
C GLU A 120 7.11 -12.27 -0.10
N ARG A 121 5.95 -12.17 0.53
CA ARG A 121 4.80 -12.97 0.09
C ARG A 121 4.32 -12.54 -1.29
N VAL A 122 4.27 -11.24 -1.53
CA VAL A 122 3.87 -10.71 -2.83
C VAL A 122 4.85 -11.14 -3.91
N LEU A 123 6.14 -11.07 -3.60
CA LEU A 123 7.17 -11.47 -4.58
C LEU A 123 7.14 -12.97 -4.88
N SER A 124 6.62 -13.77 -3.94
CA SER A 124 6.48 -15.20 -4.20
C SER A 124 5.23 -15.55 -5.01
N GLY A 125 4.42 -14.56 -5.35
CA GLY A 125 3.25 -14.78 -6.18
C GLY A 125 1.92 -14.71 -5.47
N GLU A 126 1.91 -14.39 -4.17
CA GLU A 126 0.66 -14.28 -3.43
C GLU A 126 0.02 -12.93 -3.64
N SER A 127 -1.30 -12.90 -3.48
CA SER A 127 -2.03 -11.65 -3.32
C SER A 127 -2.36 -11.52 -1.84
N VAL A 128 -1.89 -10.45 -1.21
CA VAL A 128 -1.96 -10.32 0.24
C VAL A 128 -2.80 -9.11 0.61
N TYR A 129 -4.00 -9.37 1.11
CA TYR A 129 -4.93 -8.34 1.53
C TYR A 129 -5.35 -8.60 2.97
N PRO A 130 -5.71 -7.56 3.71
CA PRO A 130 -6.23 -7.78 5.07
C PRO A 130 -7.55 -8.51 5.00
N ASP A 131 -7.77 -9.41 5.96
CA ASP A 131 -9.03 -10.14 6.03
C ASP A 131 -10.18 -9.19 6.29
N ASP A 132 -9.97 -8.25 7.21
CA ASP A 132 -10.97 -7.26 7.56
C ASP A 132 -10.34 -5.90 7.61
N VAL A 133 -11.14 -4.88 7.30
CA VAL A 133 -10.70 -3.50 7.51
C VAL A 133 -10.67 -3.26 9.03
N PRO A 134 -9.57 -2.71 9.55
CA PRO A 134 -9.51 -2.40 10.98
C PRO A 134 -10.63 -1.44 11.37
N GLU A 135 -11.33 -1.78 12.44
CA GLU A 135 -12.37 -0.91 12.91
C GLU A 135 -11.81 0.16 13.78
N ILE A 136 -12.38 1.31 13.68
CA ILE A 136 -12.05 2.31 14.61
C ILE A 136 -12.97 2.09 15.73
N GLN A 137 -12.47 1.49 16.72
CA GLN A 137 -13.29 1.08 17.80
C GLN A 137 -13.74 2.24 18.54
N LEU A 138 -14.77 2.66 18.15
CA LEU A 138 -15.33 3.58 18.80
C LEU A 138 -16.54 3.10 19.01
N GLY A 139 -16.64 2.69 19.00
CA GLY A 139 -17.69 2.23 18.96
C GLY A 139 -18.33 2.00 17.89
N LEU A 140 -18.30 1.95 17.40
CA LEU A 140 -18.65 1.51 16.48
C LEU A 140 -18.86 0.65 16.25
N ALA A 141 -19.10 0.46 16.39
CA ALA A 141 -19.23 -0.35 16.01
C ALA A 141 -19.22 -0.94 15.26
N LYS A 142 -19.38 -1.22 14.71
CA LYS A 142 -19.24 -1.88 13.76
C LYS A 142 -19.86 -1.43 12.69
N SER A 143 -19.33 -0.80 12.05
CA SER A 143 -19.91 -0.32 11.02
C SER A 143 -20.41 -1.29 10.14
N GLY A 144 -20.83 -1.56 9.83
CA GLY A 144 -21.24 -2.50 9.11
C GLY A 144 -22.08 -3.26 9.90
N GLU A 145 -22.22 -3.43 10.76
CA GLU A 145 -22.89 -4.16 11.44
C GLU A 145 -23.26 -3.66 12.52
N LEU A 146 -23.10 -3.03 13.19
CA LEU A 146 -23.42 -2.58 14.17
C LEU A 146 -23.89 -1.87 14.21
N THR A 147 -23.92 -1.54 13.71
CA THR A 147 -24.44 -1.04 13.86
C THR A 147 -25.08 -0.90 14.41
N ALA A 148 -25.45 -0.72 14.64
CA ALA A 148 -25.96 -0.50 15.19
C ALA A 148 -25.90 -0.65 16.29
N ARG A 149 -25.68 -0.79 16.90
CA ARG A 149 -25.52 -0.90 17.79
C ARG A 149 -24.63 -0.75 18.05
N GLU A 150 -24.08 -0.54 17.74
CA GLU A 150 -23.50 -0.39 17.79
C GLU A 150 -23.22 0.27 17.52
N LEU A 151 -23.35 0.93 17.25
CA LEU A 151 -23.38 1.61 17.09
C LEU A 151 -23.71 1.83 17.82
N GLU A 152 -23.76 1.52 18.38
CA GLU A 152 -24.04 1.57 19.09
C GLU A 152 -23.40 1.32 19.77
N ILE A 153 -23.06 1.28 20.02
CA ILE A 153 -22.54 1.14 20.46
C ILE A 153 -21.89 1.52 20.32
N LEU A 154 -21.44 2.03 20.22
CA LEU A 154 -21.36 2.27 19.84
C LEU A 154 -21.59 2.64 19.99
N ARG A 155 -21.65 2.81 20.25
CA ARG A 155 -22.24 3.11 20.41
C ARG A 155 -22.38 3.00 21.16
N GLU A 156 -22.10 2.87 21.67
CA GLU A 156 -22.36 2.60 22.19
C GLU A 156 -22.15 2.71 22.45
N MET A 157 -21.79 3.01 22.59
CA MET A 157 -21.82 2.94 22.54
C MET A 157 -22.11 3.21 22.48
#